data_abf9cd026be55e8084329d450e5392f9
#
_entry.id   abf9cd026be55e8084329d450e5392f9
#
_cell.length_a   1.000
_cell.length_b   1.000
_cell.length_c   1.000
_cell.angle_alpha   90.00
_cell.angle_beta   90.00
_cell.angle_gamma   90.00
#
_symmetry.space_group_name_H-M   'P 1'
#
loop_
_entity.id
_entity.type
_entity.pdbx_description
1 polymer ?
#
loop_
_entity_poly.entity_id
_entity_poly.type
_entity_poly.pdbx_seq_one_letter_code
_entity_poly.pdbx_strand_id
1 'polypeptide(L)'
;DIWIPEISKSVEVKSDEKSLETGNFVIEIEMFGKPSGLLKSKADYWVIFDGINFLWTTPTKIFECILLNKINYVSFIGNGDSQRKKAILIKKELLGDYLLRGIK
;
A
#
# COMPACT_ATOMS: atom_id res chain seq x y z
N ASP A 1 1.76 12.80 -2.79
CA ASP A 1 2.69 12.73 -1.64
C ASP A 1 2.62 14.00 -0.80
N ILE A 2 2.87 13.85 0.47
CA ILE A 2 2.99 14.95 1.40
C ILE A 2 4.44 15.03 1.86
N TRP A 3 5.02 16.24 1.78
CA TRP A 3 6.36 16.49 2.30
C TRP A 3 6.26 17.08 3.70
N ILE A 4 6.99 16.52 4.64
CA ILE A 4 7.05 17.01 6.02
C ILE A 4 8.42 17.64 6.28
N PRO A 5 8.55 18.98 6.16
CA PRO A 5 9.86 19.65 6.26
C PRO A 5 10.58 19.44 7.60
N GLU A 6 9.83 19.36 8.69
CA GLU A 6 10.39 19.25 10.04
C GLU A 6 11.24 17.99 10.21
N ILE A 7 10.93 16.93 9.48
CA ILE A 7 11.69 15.68 9.55
C ILE A 7 12.31 15.31 8.21
N SER A 8 12.20 16.19 7.20
CA SER A 8 12.69 15.96 5.83
C SER A 8 12.22 14.61 5.26
N LYS A 9 10.94 14.30 5.42
CA LYS A 9 10.34 13.04 4.97
C LYS A 9 9.10 13.29 4.13
N SER A 10 8.87 12.39 3.19
CA SER A 10 7.66 12.39 2.37
C SER A 10 6.72 11.28 2.77
N VAL A 11 5.43 11.51 2.61
CA VAL A 11 4.38 10.57 2.97
C VAL A 11 3.45 10.37 1.78
N GLU A 12 3.28 9.12 1.40
CA GLU A 12 2.27 8.71 0.41
C GLU A 12 1.02 8.29 1.15
N VAL A 13 -0.11 8.95 0.86
CA VAL A 13 -1.39 8.62 1.50
C VAL A 13 -2.23 7.81 0.52
N LYS A 14 -2.69 6.64 0.95
CA LYS A 14 -3.55 5.75 0.18
C LYS A 14 -4.85 5.53 0.94
N SER A 15 -5.98 5.63 0.24
CA SER A 15 -7.28 5.31 0.82
C SER A 15 -7.74 3.96 0.32
N ASP A 16 -8.06 3.06 1.23
CA ASP A 16 -8.55 1.72 0.91
C ASP A 16 -9.71 1.35 1.84
N GLU A 17 -10.81 2.07 1.69
CA GLU A 17 -11.98 1.89 2.55
C GLU A 17 -12.66 0.54 2.32
N LYS A 18 -12.51 -0.05 1.13
CA LYS A 18 -13.07 -1.37 0.85
C LYS A 18 -12.45 -2.46 1.71
N SER A 19 -11.27 -2.20 2.27
CA SER A 19 -10.62 -3.16 3.16
C SER A 19 -11.46 -3.48 4.41
N LEU A 20 -12.39 -2.61 4.79
CA LEU A 20 -13.32 -2.89 5.89
C LEU A 20 -14.24 -4.06 5.54
N GLU A 21 -14.64 -4.18 4.28
CA GLU A 21 -15.52 -5.26 3.82
C GLU A 21 -14.74 -6.50 3.44
N THR A 22 -13.64 -6.33 2.71
CA THR A 22 -12.89 -7.47 2.15
C THR A 22 -11.89 -8.08 3.12
N GLY A 23 -11.42 -7.31 4.10
CA GLY A 23 -10.35 -7.72 4.98
C GLY A 23 -8.96 -7.68 4.35
N ASN A 24 -8.86 -7.13 3.14
CA ASN A 24 -7.59 -7.06 2.40
C ASN A 24 -7.29 -5.63 1.95
N PHE A 25 -5.99 -5.29 1.98
CA PHE A 25 -5.50 -4.09 1.30
C PHE A 25 -5.11 -4.44 -0.13
N VAL A 26 -5.35 -3.51 -1.05
CA VAL A 26 -4.95 -3.63 -2.45
C VAL A 26 -3.75 -2.72 -2.67
N ILE A 27 -2.59 -3.31 -2.88
CA ILE A 27 -1.34 -2.57 -3.10
C ILE A 27 -0.99 -2.66 -4.59
N GLU A 28 -1.25 -1.60 -5.34
CA GLU A 28 -0.94 -1.55 -6.76
C GLU A 28 0.56 -1.60 -6.99
N ILE A 29 0.98 -2.39 -7.97
CA ILE A 29 2.40 -2.52 -8.35
C ILE A 29 2.65 -2.23 -9.82
N GLU A 30 1.63 -2.36 -10.69
CA GLU A 30 1.80 -2.16 -12.12
C GLU A 30 0.51 -1.65 -12.76
N MET A 31 0.64 -0.74 -13.70
CA MET A 31 -0.46 -0.25 -14.52
C MET A 31 0.05 0.01 -15.94
N PHE A 32 -0.70 -0.42 -16.95
CA PHE A 32 -0.32 -0.30 -18.36
C PHE A 32 1.05 -0.94 -18.69
N GLY A 33 1.37 -2.04 -17.99
CA GLY A 33 2.65 -2.74 -18.17
C GLY A 33 3.85 -2.02 -17.58
N LYS A 34 3.65 -0.96 -16.79
CA LYS A 34 4.73 -0.17 -16.18
C LYS A 34 4.64 -0.19 -14.66
N PRO A 35 5.77 -0.13 -13.96
CA PRO A 35 5.75 -0.04 -12.50
C PRO A 35 4.88 1.13 -12.04
N SER A 36 4.06 0.90 -11.02
CA SER A 36 3.21 1.90 -10.42
C SER A 36 3.04 1.60 -8.94
N GLY A 37 2.34 2.47 -8.22
CA GLY A 37 2.09 2.28 -6.79
C GLY A 37 3.36 1.98 -6.01
N LEU A 38 3.41 0.83 -5.36
CA LEU A 38 4.53 0.46 -4.51
C LEU A 38 5.87 0.38 -5.26
N LEU A 39 5.87 -0.13 -6.50
CA LEU A 39 7.10 -0.27 -7.28
C LEU A 39 7.64 1.06 -7.79
N LYS A 40 6.82 2.10 -7.80
CA LYS A 40 7.21 3.42 -8.29
C LYS A 40 7.43 4.42 -7.15
N SER A 41 6.85 4.17 -5.99
CA SER A 41 6.88 5.11 -4.87
C SER A 41 8.29 5.37 -4.39
N LYS A 42 8.60 6.66 -4.17
CA LYS A 42 9.84 7.12 -3.54
C LYS A 42 9.57 7.75 -2.19
N ALA A 43 8.35 7.59 -1.68
CA ALA A 43 7.98 8.14 -0.39
C ALA A 43 8.71 7.41 0.75
N ASP A 44 9.01 8.15 1.80
CA ASP A 44 9.64 7.58 3.00
C ASP A 44 8.63 6.78 3.82
N TYR A 45 7.40 7.25 3.88
CA TYR A 45 6.31 6.60 4.62
C TYR A 45 5.11 6.39 3.73
N TRP A 46 4.36 5.34 4.04
CA TRP A 46 3.04 5.11 3.49
C TRP A 46 2.03 5.15 4.63
N VAL A 47 0.94 5.87 4.42
CA VAL A 47 -0.20 5.89 5.34
C VAL A 47 -1.40 5.34 4.57
N ILE A 48 -1.97 4.27 5.09
CA ILE A 48 -3.15 3.66 4.49
C ILE A 48 -4.35 3.99 5.38
N PHE A 49 -5.34 4.66 4.81
CA PHE A 49 -6.60 4.89 5.49
C PHE A 49 -7.55 3.74 5.16
N ASP A 50 -7.93 2.98 6.17
CA ASP A 50 -8.76 1.79 5.98
C ASP A 50 -10.28 2.07 6.09
N GLY A 51 -10.66 3.33 6.22
CA GLY A 51 -12.03 3.76 6.46
C GLY A 51 -12.28 4.17 7.91
N ILE A 52 -11.42 3.77 8.83
CA ILE A 52 -11.52 4.10 10.26
C ILE A 52 -10.21 4.66 10.78
N ASN A 53 -9.10 3.99 10.50
CA ASN A 53 -7.79 4.32 11.04
C ASN A 53 -6.79 4.68 9.96
N PHE A 54 -5.79 5.47 10.33
CA PHE A 54 -4.63 5.75 9.50
C PHE A 54 -3.49 4.84 9.95
N LEU A 55 -3.08 3.93 9.05
CA LEU A 55 -2.08 2.91 9.35
C LEU A 55 -0.75 3.32 8.72
N TRP A 56 0.27 3.51 9.55
CA TRP A 56 1.59 3.96 9.11
C TRP A 56 2.53 2.79 8.86
N THR A 57 3.18 2.82 7.71
CA THR A 57 4.19 1.82 7.35
C THR A 57 5.21 2.47 6.41
N THR A 58 6.09 1.67 5.82
CA THR A 58 7.05 2.12 4.82
C THR A 58 7.01 1.18 3.62
N PRO A 59 7.45 1.63 2.44
CA PRO A 59 7.58 0.72 1.29
C PRO A 59 8.42 -0.52 1.62
N THR A 60 9.53 -0.35 2.35
CA THR A 60 10.39 -1.46 2.75
C THR A 60 9.64 -2.49 3.58
N LYS A 61 8.86 -2.04 4.56
CA LYS A 61 8.07 -2.96 5.40
C LYS A 61 7.00 -3.69 4.61
N ILE A 62 6.37 -3.01 3.65
CA ILE A 62 5.40 -3.66 2.77
C ILE A 62 6.09 -4.73 1.92
N PHE A 63 7.27 -4.43 1.35
CA PHE A 63 8.05 -5.43 0.61
C PHE A 63 8.43 -6.62 1.48
N GLU A 64 8.86 -6.37 2.72
CA GLU A 64 9.17 -7.46 3.65
C GLU A 64 7.96 -8.35 3.89
N CYS A 65 6.79 -7.75 4.10
CA CYS A 65 5.55 -8.49 4.28
C CYS A 65 5.28 -9.41 3.08
N ILE A 66 5.40 -8.86 1.88
CA ILE A 66 5.15 -9.60 0.64
C ILE A 66 6.14 -10.75 0.48
N LEU A 67 7.44 -10.48 0.66
CA LEU A 67 8.48 -11.47 0.42
C LEU A 67 8.49 -12.57 1.48
N LEU A 68 8.38 -12.21 2.75
CA LEU A 68 8.43 -13.19 3.84
C LEU A 68 7.20 -14.09 3.87
N ASN A 69 6.07 -13.59 3.41
CA ASN A 69 4.83 -14.36 3.36
C ASN A 69 4.53 -14.95 1.99
N LYS A 70 5.44 -14.77 1.03
CA LYS A 70 5.35 -15.33 -0.34
C LYS A 70 4.02 -14.99 -1.02
N ILE A 71 3.63 -13.73 -0.93
CA ILE A 71 2.37 -13.25 -1.52
C ILE A 71 2.58 -12.97 -3.01
N ASN A 72 1.73 -13.56 -3.87
CA ASN A 72 1.77 -13.31 -5.30
C ASN A 72 0.85 -12.15 -5.69
N TYR A 73 1.11 -11.58 -6.84
CA TYR A 73 0.25 -10.53 -7.38
C TYR A 73 -0.99 -11.13 -8.04
N VAL A 74 -2.02 -10.29 -8.16
CA VAL A 74 -3.21 -10.55 -8.96
C VAL A 74 -3.30 -9.53 -10.08
N SER A 75 -3.93 -9.91 -11.18
CA SER A 75 -4.17 -9.04 -12.33
C SER A 75 -5.67 -8.75 -12.42
N PHE A 76 -6.03 -7.50 -12.59
CA PHE A 76 -7.43 -7.11 -12.64
C PHE A 76 -7.64 -5.87 -13.52
N ILE A 77 -8.91 -5.63 -13.87
CA ILE A 77 -9.33 -4.40 -14.54
C ILE A 77 -10.21 -3.66 -13.54
N GLY A 78 -9.77 -2.47 -13.13
CA GLY A 78 -10.54 -1.67 -12.19
C GLY A 78 -11.78 -1.06 -12.85
N ASN A 79 -12.74 -0.63 -12.03
CA ASN A 79 -13.95 0.02 -12.51
C ASN A 79 -13.61 1.28 -13.31
N GLY A 80 -14.15 1.37 -14.52
CA GLY A 80 -13.89 2.51 -15.42
C GLY A 80 -12.56 2.46 -16.14
N ASP A 81 -11.73 1.44 -15.88
CA ASP A 81 -10.44 1.28 -16.56
C ASP A 81 -10.57 0.40 -17.78
N SER A 82 -9.79 0.73 -18.83
CA SER A 82 -9.71 -0.09 -20.04
C SER A 82 -8.48 -0.99 -20.03
N GLN A 83 -7.59 -0.85 -19.05
CA GLN A 83 -6.32 -1.55 -18.98
C GLN A 83 -6.20 -2.38 -17.70
N ARG A 84 -5.45 -3.48 -17.80
CA ARG A 84 -5.17 -4.32 -16.64
C ARG A 84 -4.16 -3.67 -15.72
N LYS A 85 -4.39 -3.88 -14.43
CA LYS A 85 -3.48 -3.52 -13.37
C LYS A 85 -3.00 -4.78 -12.66
N LYS A 86 -1.84 -4.68 -12.01
CA LYS A 86 -1.36 -5.73 -11.11
C LYS A 86 -1.27 -5.16 -9.72
N ALA A 87 -1.70 -5.94 -8.75
CA ALA A 87 -1.68 -5.55 -7.35
C ALA A 87 -1.40 -6.74 -6.46
N ILE A 88 -0.96 -6.42 -5.25
CA ILE A 88 -0.80 -7.42 -4.19
C ILE A 88 -1.97 -7.24 -3.23
N LEU A 89 -2.67 -8.34 -2.92
CA LEU A 89 -3.71 -8.34 -1.90
C LEU A 89 -3.07 -8.81 -0.59
N ILE A 90 -3.09 -7.95 0.42
CA ILE A 90 -2.50 -8.26 1.72
C ILE A 90 -3.60 -8.24 2.77
N LYS A 91 -3.74 -9.34 3.52
CA LYS A 91 -4.69 -9.39 4.62
C LYS A 91 -4.33 -8.34 5.67
N LYS A 92 -5.33 -7.64 6.19
CA LYS A 92 -5.14 -6.57 7.17
C LYS A 92 -4.37 -7.07 8.39
N GLU A 93 -4.72 -8.25 8.90
CA GLU A 93 -4.05 -8.84 10.07
C GLU A 93 -2.57 -9.09 9.79
N LEU A 94 -2.26 -9.51 8.57
CA LEU A 94 -0.89 -9.80 8.17
C LEU A 94 -0.06 -8.51 8.09
N LEU A 95 -0.59 -7.48 7.44
CA LEU A 95 0.10 -6.21 7.34
C LEU A 95 0.27 -5.55 8.71
N GLY A 96 -0.62 -5.86 9.65
CA GLY A 96 -0.55 -5.34 11.02
C GLY A 96 0.80 -5.56 11.69
N ASP A 97 1.47 -6.66 11.39
CA ASP A 97 2.78 -6.98 11.96
C ASP A 97 3.91 -6.12 11.34
N TYR A 98 3.62 -5.42 10.27
CA TYR A 98 4.59 -4.59 9.53
C TYR A 98 4.30 -3.10 9.62
N LEU A 99 3.39 -2.71 10.49
CA LEU A 99 3.08 -1.30 10.71
C LEU A 99 4.12 -0.69 11.65
N LEU A 100 4.35 0.62 11.45
CA LEU A 100 5.18 1.37 12.37
C LEU A 100 4.40 1.61 13.66
N ARG A 101 5.10 1.51 14.79
CA ARG A 101 4.51 1.71 16.10
C ARG A 101 5.16 2.89 16.79
N GLY A 102 4.38 3.58 17.62
CA GLY A 102 4.88 4.73 18.37
C GLY A 102 5.06 6.01 17.57
N ILE A 103 4.55 6.05 16.34
CA ILE A 103 4.53 7.27 15.55
C ILE A 103 3.33 8.09 16.00
N LYS A 104 3.60 9.32 16.37
CA LYS A 104 2.57 10.23 16.86
C LYS A 104 2.66 11.56 16.12
#